data_d4951f77bc02384e23b6dd7ec383fa4a
#
_entry.id   d4951f77bc02384e23b6dd7ec383fa4a
#
_cell.length_a   1.000
_cell.length_b   1.000
_cell.length_c   1.000
_cell.angle_alpha   90.00
_cell.angle_beta   90.00
_cell.angle_gamma   90.00
#
_symmetry.space_group_name_H-M   'P 1'
#
loop_
_entity.id
_entity.type
_entity.pdbx_description
1 polymer ?
#
loop_
_entity_poly.entity_id
_entity_poly.type
_entity_poly.pdbx_seq_one_letter_code
_entity_poly.pdbx_strand_id
1 'polypeptide(L)'
;MPRLSLSDLHRIAVPGDPRLRPDGGAVAYTVTTADRESDDNHSEIWLAAPGAEPRRLTGGPHDSCPRWSPAGRTLAFLRPVEGRPQIHLLPMDGGEPRLLTDAPLGAGAAVWSPDGTRIAYAAPYGQADPTAPVVTDRLGYKADGAGLLRGLTTQLFVVDAETGETVQVTSGDFLAGEPSWTPDGLRLTFVADLEQDRDLAVGGAAYSVDVPETADGPTGTPERLTGPELICAGAWWSGGRLLVAALTGGPVGHTRLLHLDDGTLTEVTEGLDRNLMVGAPGYPGAVPQLAGDDLVFCARDGGCTHLYRAGGEKLVGGDQVVSGVSAAAGRIAYVAATPYSAGDVYLLDLQGGLSVTRLTSYALEDVELFTPRSRTFTAPDGTPVEGFVLRDETLTGPGPLLLDVHGGPHNTWAPVFDGVHLYHQILAARGWTVLTLNPRGSDGYGEAFYTAVAGAWGIADTDDFLAPIDELVAEGIADPDRLGLTGYSYGGYISCWLPTRTDRFRAVIPGGCVSDLTSMAGTSDLGYFLKIHECGGDVTGQSPMENVGKVTAPTLLLHGENDDRCPVGQAEQWFTALRERGVPVRLVRYPGGSHLFILNGRPSHRTDYNERIVAWLEQWIPAAGTTVSPS
;
A
#
# COMPACT_ATOMS: atom_id res chain seq x y z
N MET A 1 23.26 0.65 22.81
CA MET A 1 22.78 -0.45 21.94
C MET A 1 23.37 -0.28 20.54
N PRO A 2 23.54 -1.34 19.73
CA PRO A 2 23.96 -1.17 18.34
C PRO A 2 22.91 -0.39 17.55
N ARG A 3 23.33 0.31 16.52
CA ARG A 3 22.46 0.99 15.56
C ARG A 3 21.95 -0.01 14.53
N LEU A 4 20.82 0.31 13.88
CA LEU A 4 20.22 -0.51 12.81
C LEU A 4 21.21 -0.73 11.66
N SER A 5 21.21 -1.95 11.13
CA SER A 5 22.02 -2.37 9.99
C SER A 5 21.15 -3.04 8.91
N LEU A 6 21.68 -3.21 7.70
CA LEU A 6 20.94 -3.92 6.62
C LEU A 6 20.59 -5.36 6.97
N SER A 7 21.41 -6.01 7.81
CA SER A 7 21.13 -7.39 8.26
C SER A 7 19.90 -7.50 9.15
N ASP A 8 19.45 -6.41 9.75
CA ASP A 8 18.26 -6.38 10.58
C ASP A 8 16.96 -6.51 9.77
N LEU A 9 17.00 -6.36 8.44
CA LEU A 9 15.86 -6.68 7.55
C LEU A 9 15.28 -8.07 7.86
N HIS A 10 16.13 -9.05 8.12
CA HIS A 10 15.74 -10.43 8.40
C HIS A 10 15.19 -10.65 9.82
N ARG A 11 15.22 -9.63 10.67
CA ARG A 11 14.71 -9.65 12.05
C ARG A 11 13.38 -8.89 12.17
N ILE A 12 13.06 -8.08 11.18
CA ILE A 12 11.81 -7.31 11.15
C ILE A 12 10.67 -8.27 10.86
N ALA A 13 9.76 -8.41 11.82
CA ALA A 13 8.51 -9.12 11.67
C ALA A 13 7.37 -8.10 11.48
N VAL A 14 6.57 -8.30 10.43
CA VAL A 14 5.45 -7.42 10.09
C VAL A 14 4.15 -8.17 10.29
N PRO A 15 3.40 -7.91 11.38
CA PRO A 15 2.06 -8.46 11.55
C PRO A 15 1.08 -7.77 10.61
N GLY A 16 0.05 -8.50 10.17
CA GLY A 16 -0.98 -7.97 9.30
C GLY A 16 -2.26 -8.80 9.35
N ASP A 17 -3.32 -8.29 8.73
CA ASP A 17 -4.61 -8.97 8.57
C ASP A 17 -5.15 -9.58 9.88
N PRO A 18 -5.30 -8.78 10.97
CA PRO A 18 -5.80 -9.28 12.24
C PRO A 18 -7.26 -9.69 12.11
N ARG A 19 -7.61 -10.85 12.69
CA ARG A 19 -8.99 -11.37 12.69
C ARG A 19 -9.36 -11.78 14.11
N LEU A 20 -10.24 -10.99 14.70
CA LEU A 20 -10.75 -11.25 16.03
C LEU A 20 -11.73 -12.42 15.97
N ARG A 21 -11.54 -13.41 16.87
CA ARG A 21 -12.48 -14.53 16.99
C ARG A 21 -13.86 -14.00 17.35
N PRO A 22 -14.97 -14.59 16.87
CA PRO A 22 -16.33 -14.08 17.10
C PRO A 22 -16.70 -13.84 18.56
N ASP A 23 -16.10 -14.58 19.51
CA ASP A 23 -16.28 -14.38 20.95
C ASP A 23 -15.43 -13.26 21.56
N GLY A 24 -14.56 -12.61 20.75
CA GLY A 24 -13.66 -11.55 21.20
C GLY A 24 -12.46 -12.04 22.02
N GLY A 25 -12.24 -13.35 22.14
CA GLY A 25 -11.24 -13.92 23.06
C GLY A 25 -9.82 -14.05 22.50
N ALA A 26 -9.64 -14.02 21.18
CA ALA A 26 -8.32 -14.18 20.55
C ALA A 26 -8.27 -13.56 19.16
N VAL A 27 -7.08 -13.19 18.69
CA VAL A 27 -6.81 -12.61 17.39
C VAL A 27 -5.93 -13.55 16.59
N ALA A 28 -6.40 -14.04 15.44
CA ALA A 28 -5.56 -14.67 14.43
C ALA A 28 -5.00 -13.56 13.51
N TYR A 29 -3.73 -13.65 13.13
CA TYR A 29 -3.09 -12.65 12.28
C TYR A 29 -1.94 -13.28 11.50
N THR A 30 -1.56 -12.68 10.39
CA THR A 30 -0.42 -13.09 9.59
C THR A 30 0.85 -12.38 10.10
N VAL A 31 1.97 -13.08 10.17
CA VAL A 31 3.29 -12.48 10.41
C VAL A 31 4.16 -12.74 9.19
N THR A 32 4.70 -11.69 8.59
CA THR A 32 5.62 -11.78 7.44
C THR A 32 7.03 -11.43 7.89
N THR A 33 8.00 -12.24 7.48
CA THR A 33 9.43 -12.04 7.72
C THR A 33 10.23 -12.26 6.44
N ALA A 34 11.37 -11.59 6.32
CA ALA A 34 12.30 -11.79 5.21
C ALA A 34 13.26 -12.95 5.55
N ASP A 35 13.11 -14.10 4.91
CA ASP A 35 13.99 -15.24 5.12
C ASP A 35 15.28 -15.11 4.30
N ARG A 36 16.42 -15.30 4.96
CA ARG A 36 17.75 -15.15 4.33
C ARG A 36 18.13 -16.36 3.50
N GLU A 37 17.74 -17.57 3.94
CA GLU A 37 18.22 -18.81 3.36
C GLU A 37 17.52 -19.09 2.02
N SER A 38 16.20 -18.92 1.99
CA SER A 38 15.40 -19.07 0.78
C SER A 38 15.41 -17.83 -0.13
N ASP A 39 15.88 -16.69 0.36
CA ASP A 39 15.78 -15.37 -0.29
C ASP A 39 14.33 -15.01 -0.66
N ASP A 40 13.40 -15.28 0.25
CA ASP A 40 11.98 -15.10 0.05
C ASP A 40 11.30 -14.51 1.31
N ASN A 41 10.09 -14.00 1.15
CA ASN A 41 9.28 -13.54 2.28
C ASN A 41 8.42 -14.69 2.78
N HIS A 42 8.61 -15.07 4.03
CA HIS A 42 7.80 -16.10 4.68
C HIS A 42 6.64 -15.45 5.43
N SER A 43 5.46 -16.06 5.32
CA SER A 43 4.29 -15.66 6.10
C SER A 43 3.67 -16.87 6.81
N GLU A 44 3.28 -16.64 8.04
CA GLU A 44 2.70 -17.66 8.93
C GLU A 44 1.52 -17.05 9.70
N ILE A 45 0.58 -17.89 10.10
CA ILE A 45 -0.55 -17.45 10.92
C ILE A 45 -0.24 -17.69 12.39
N TRP A 46 -0.45 -16.65 13.19
CA TRP A 46 -0.26 -16.60 14.62
C TRP A 46 -1.58 -16.33 15.34
N LEU A 47 -1.62 -16.67 16.62
CA LEU A 47 -2.74 -16.41 17.53
C LEU A 47 -2.24 -15.66 18.75
N ALA A 48 -2.86 -14.52 19.06
CA ALA A 48 -2.63 -13.76 20.29
C ALA A 48 -3.93 -13.66 21.10
N ALA A 49 -3.80 -13.65 22.42
CA ALA A 49 -4.92 -13.44 23.34
C ALA A 49 -4.45 -12.66 24.57
N PRO A 50 -5.33 -11.88 25.22
CA PRO A 50 -4.98 -11.17 26.45
C PRO A 50 -4.43 -12.12 27.54
N GLY A 51 -3.29 -11.75 28.10
CA GLY A 51 -2.65 -12.52 29.20
C GLY A 51 -1.98 -13.83 28.77
N ALA A 52 -1.83 -14.08 27.47
CA ALA A 52 -1.12 -15.25 26.95
C ALA A 52 -0.04 -14.82 25.95
N GLU A 53 1.06 -15.57 25.89
CA GLU A 53 2.08 -15.38 24.88
C GLU A 53 1.53 -15.72 23.48
N PRO A 54 1.85 -14.91 22.47
CA PRO A 54 1.49 -15.23 21.09
C PRO A 54 2.07 -16.57 20.65
N ARG A 55 1.27 -17.35 19.94
CA ARG A 55 1.72 -18.65 19.43
C ARG A 55 1.46 -18.82 17.94
N ARG A 56 2.38 -19.48 17.27
CA ARG A 56 2.23 -19.86 15.87
C ARG A 56 1.14 -20.93 15.71
N LEU A 57 0.21 -20.72 14.77
CA LEU A 57 -0.83 -21.69 14.41
C LEU A 57 -0.43 -22.57 13.25
N THR A 58 0.24 -22.01 12.24
CA THR A 58 0.59 -22.73 11.02
C THR A 58 2.09 -22.65 10.77
N GLY A 59 2.63 -23.57 10.00
CA GLY A 59 4.07 -23.66 9.72
C GLY A 59 4.40 -23.65 8.23
N GLY A 60 3.46 -23.29 7.37
CA GLY A 60 3.73 -23.13 5.95
C GLY A 60 4.40 -21.79 5.67
N PRO A 61 5.37 -21.71 4.75
CA PRO A 61 6.14 -20.49 4.53
C PRO A 61 5.34 -19.34 3.88
N HIS A 62 4.12 -19.60 3.39
CA HIS A 62 3.29 -18.62 2.70
C HIS A 62 1.82 -18.72 3.10
N ASP A 63 1.56 -19.01 4.37
CA ASP A 63 0.20 -19.02 4.92
C ASP A 63 -0.27 -17.59 5.17
N SER A 64 -1.50 -17.27 4.75
CA SER A 64 -2.04 -15.91 4.83
C SER A 64 -3.56 -15.88 4.91
N CYS A 65 -4.12 -14.69 5.07
CA CYS A 65 -5.56 -14.43 5.02
C CYS A 65 -6.39 -15.30 5.98
N PRO A 66 -6.10 -15.31 7.30
CA PRO A 66 -6.91 -16.06 8.25
C PRO A 66 -8.35 -15.52 8.31
N ARG A 67 -9.34 -16.43 8.33
CA ARG A 67 -10.77 -16.07 8.42
C ARG A 67 -11.50 -17.04 9.34
N TRP A 68 -12.01 -16.54 10.44
CA TRP A 68 -12.80 -17.35 11.37
C TRP A 68 -14.15 -17.74 10.78
N SER A 69 -14.55 -18.99 10.97
CA SER A 69 -15.96 -19.36 10.78
C SER A 69 -16.85 -18.59 11.76
N PRO A 70 -18.13 -18.33 11.45
CA PRO A 70 -19.02 -17.60 12.36
C PRO A 70 -19.12 -18.20 13.77
N ALA A 71 -18.97 -19.53 13.89
CA ALA A 71 -18.94 -20.22 15.17
C ALA A 71 -17.58 -20.15 15.90
N GLY A 72 -16.53 -19.62 15.28
CA GLY A 72 -15.19 -19.50 15.84
C GLY A 72 -14.45 -20.83 16.05
N ARG A 73 -14.93 -21.93 15.45
CA ARG A 73 -14.36 -23.29 15.63
C ARG A 73 -13.41 -23.70 14.52
N THR A 74 -13.47 -23.03 13.40
CA THR A 74 -12.64 -23.31 12.21
C THR A 74 -12.01 -22.01 11.73
N LEU A 75 -10.74 -22.08 11.35
CA LEU A 75 -10.03 -20.98 10.70
C LEU A 75 -9.77 -21.36 9.25
N ALA A 76 -10.35 -20.63 8.30
CA ALA A 76 -9.98 -20.71 6.89
C ALA A 76 -8.75 -19.85 6.66
N PHE A 77 -7.85 -20.27 5.75
CA PHE A 77 -6.67 -19.51 5.39
C PHE A 77 -6.16 -19.92 4.00
N LEU A 78 -5.33 -19.09 3.40
CA LEU A 78 -4.67 -19.39 2.14
C LEU A 78 -3.31 -20.07 2.40
N ARG A 79 -3.07 -21.16 1.67
CA ARG A 79 -1.78 -21.84 1.56
C ARG A 79 -1.55 -22.24 0.10
N PRO A 80 -0.37 -21.95 -0.48
CA PRO A 80 -0.07 -22.38 -1.85
C PRO A 80 0.00 -23.89 -1.98
N VAL A 81 -0.65 -24.42 -3.01
CA VAL A 81 -0.49 -25.77 -3.51
C VAL A 81 0.05 -25.66 -4.94
N GLU A 82 1.21 -26.22 -5.21
CA GLU A 82 1.92 -26.06 -6.50
C GLU A 82 2.09 -24.59 -6.93
N GLY A 83 2.37 -23.71 -5.96
CA GLY A 83 2.58 -22.27 -6.18
C GLY A 83 1.29 -21.45 -6.36
N ARG A 84 0.10 -22.06 -6.22
CA ARG A 84 -1.21 -21.39 -6.35
C ARG A 84 -1.91 -21.34 -5.00
N PRO A 85 -2.35 -20.17 -4.52
CA PRO A 85 -3.06 -20.07 -3.24
C PRO A 85 -4.36 -20.88 -3.28
N GLN A 86 -4.58 -21.69 -2.25
CA GLN A 86 -5.79 -22.49 -2.06
C GLN A 86 -6.32 -22.30 -0.65
N ILE A 87 -7.63 -22.37 -0.48
CA ILE A 87 -8.27 -22.27 0.83
C ILE A 87 -8.08 -23.59 1.57
N HIS A 88 -7.56 -23.49 2.80
CA HIS A 88 -7.45 -24.58 3.76
C HIS A 88 -8.32 -24.29 4.97
N LEU A 89 -8.84 -25.32 5.62
CA LEU A 89 -9.61 -25.24 6.85
C LEU A 89 -8.83 -25.89 8.00
N LEU A 90 -8.59 -25.12 9.06
CA LEU A 90 -7.93 -25.58 10.31
C LEU A 90 -8.99 -25.67 11.44
N PRO A 91 -9.31 -26.87 11.95
CA PRO A 91 -10.10 -27.04 13.15
C PRO A 91 -9.37 -26.49 14.37
N MET A 92 -10.03 -25.71 15.22
CA MET A 92 -9.38 -25.06 16.37
C MET A 92 -9.40 -25.91 17.65
N ASP A 93 -10.09 -27.03 17.64
CA ASP A 93 -10.09 -28.05 18.70
C ASP A 93 -9.02 -29.14 18.49
N GLY A 94 -8.25 -29.03 17.41
CA GLY A 94 -7.14 -29.93 17.06
C GLY A 94 -7.32 -30.60 15.71
N GLY A 95 -6.22 -31.07 15.13
CA GLY A 95 -6.18 -31.70 13.82
C GLY A 95 -5.26 -30.97 12.84
N GLU A 96 -5.14 -31.50 11.63
CA GLU A 96 -4.35 -30.95 10.55
C GLU A 96 -5.22 -30.05 9.63
N PRO A 97 -4.65 -29.03 8.99
CA PRO A 97 -5.36 -28.28 7.98
C PRO A 97 -5.83 -29.14 6.81
N ARG A 98 -7.09 -29.01 6.42
CA ARG A 98 -7.68 -29.70 5.27
C ARG A 98 -7.74 -28.75 4.07
N LEU A 99 -7.24 -29.20 2.92
CA LEU A 99 -7.44 -28.50 1.64
C LEU A 99 -8.95 -28.49 1.30
N LEU A 100 -9.47 -27.33 0.94
CA LEU A 100 -10.88 -27.15 0.58
C LEU A 100 -11.07 -26.89 -0.92
N THR A 101 -10.23 -26.05 -1.53
CA THR A 101 -10.37 -25.65 -2.94
C THR A 101 -9.27 -26.22 -3.81
N ASP A 102 -9.61 -26.44 -5.10
CA ASP A 102 -8.65 -26.78 -6.15
C ASP A 102 -8.89 -25.83 -7.35
N ALA A 103 -8.77 -24.52 -7.07
CA ALA A 103 -8.95 -23.49 -8.08
C ALA A 103 -7.79 -23.49 -9.07
N PRO A 104 -8.02 -23.66 -10.38
CA PRO A 104 -6.95 -23.89 -11.38
C PRO A 104 -5.90 -22.78 -11.47
N LEU A 105 -6.25 -21.55 -11.12
CA LEU A 105 -5.36 -20.39 -11.11
C LEU A 105 -5.15 -19.82 -9.71
N GLY A 106 -5.64 -20.51 -8.68
CA GLY A 106 -5.60 -20.08 -7.28
C GLY A 106 -6.91 -19.45 -6.81
N ALA A 107 -7.14 -19.49 -5.51
CA ALA A 107 -8.28 -18.90 -4.83
C ALA A 107 -7.88 -17.61 -4.10
N GLY A 108 -8.79 -16.65 -4.03
CA GLY A 108 -8.70 -15.49 -3.15
C GLY A 108 -9.07 -15.81 -1.70
N ALA A 109 -9.06 -14.79 -0.84
CA ALA A 109 -9.39 -14.94 0.57
C ALA A 109 -10.80 -15.51 0.79
N ALA A 110 -10.94 -16.35 1.82
CA ALA A 110 -12.20 -16.97 2.18
C ALA A 110 -13.17 -15.94 2.78
N VAL A 111 -14.44 -15.97 2.36
CA VAL A 111 -15.54 -15.18 2.97
C VAL A 111 -16.64 -16.14 3.38
N TRP A 112 -16.76 -16.39 4.68
CA TRP A 112 -17.75 -17.32 5.22
C TRP A 112 -19.18 -16.80 5.04
N SER A 113 -20.10 -17.69 4.67
CA SER A 113 -21.53 -17.40 4.73
C SER A 113 -21.98 -17.18 6.18
N PRO A 114 -23.07 -16.42 6.42
CA PRO A 114 -23.55 -16.15 7.78
C PRO A 114 -23.86 -17.40 8.62
N ASP A 115 -24.32 -18.48 7.99
CA ASP A 115 -24.58 -19.77 8.63
C ASP A 115 -23.33 -20.65 8.82
N GLY A 116 -22.19 -20.28 8.19
CA GLY A 116 -20.93 -20.99 8.27
C GLY A 116 -20.86 -22.28 7.47
N THR A 117 -21.80 -22.53 6.55
CA THR A 117 -21.83 -23.75 5.74
C THR A 117 -21.08 -23.61 4.40
N ARG A 118 -20.92 -22.37 3.92
CA ARG A 118 -20.30 -22.07 2.62
C ARG A 118 -19.23 -21.00 2.73
N ILE A 119 -18.34 -20.97 1.74
CA ILE A 119 -17.31 -19.95 1.61
C ILE A 119 -17.35 -19.37 0.20
N ALA A 120 -17.48 -18.06 0.09
CA ALA A 120 -17.32 -17.33 -1.16
C ALA A 120 -15.84 -16.89 -1.32
N TYR A 121 -15.37 -16.82 -2.56
CA TYR A 121 -14.06 -16.28 -2.91
C TYR A 121 -14.04 -15.75 -4.35
N ALA A 122 -13.16 -14.78 -4.61
CA ALA A 122 -12.84 -14.37 -5.97
C ALA A 122 -11.65 -15.19 -6.49
N ALA A 123 -11.65 -15.53 -7.77
CA ALA A 123 -10.54 -16.26 -8.36
C ALA A 123 -10.28 -15.83 -9.82
N PRO A 124 -9.02 -15.84 -10.29
CA PRO A 124 -8.73 -15.69 -11.71
C PRO A 124 -9.41 -16.80 -12.51
N TYR A 125 -9.98 -16.43 -13.65
CA TYR A 125 -10.75 -17.34 -14.50
C TYR A 125 -10.40 -17.13 -15.97
N GLY A 126 -10.30 -18.22 -16.71
CA GLY A 126 -10.00 -18.24 -18.13
C GLY A 126 -8.86 -19.21 -18.47
N GLN A 127 -8.50 -19.25 -19.74
CA GLN A 127 -7.37 -20.02 -20.22
C GLN A 127 -6.29 -19.07 -20.73
N ALA A 128 -5.13 -19.09 -20.08
CA ALA A 128 -3.97 -18.34 -20.50
C ALA A 128 -2.91 -19.31 -21.06
N ASP A 129 -2.67 -19.27 -22.37
CA ASP A 129 -1.52 -19.93 -22.96
C ASP A 129 -0.32 -18.96 -22.89
N PRO A 130 0.72 -19.25 -22.07
CA PRO A 130 1.87 -18.37 -21.95
C PRO A 130 2.71 -18.29 -23.23
N THR A 131 2.51 -19.20 -24.18
CA THR A 131 3.24 -19.27 -25.46
C THR A 131 2.50 -18.59 -26.62
N ALA A 132 1.21 -18.34 -26.49
CA ALA A 132 0.41 -17.70 -27.51
C ALA A 132 0.65 -16.17 -27.55
N PRO A 133 0.52 -15.54 -28.73
CA PRO A 133 0.49 -14.08 -28.81
C PRO A 133 -0.63 -13.48 -27.95
N VAL A 134 -0.35 -12.36 -27.30
CA VAL A 134 -1.38 -11.58 -26.60
C VAL A 134 -2.09 -10.69 -27.60
N VAL A 135 -3.40 -10.86 -27.72
CA VAL A 135 -4.27 -10.01 -28.55
C VAL A 135 -5.19 -9.24 -27.61
N THR A 136 -5.24 -7.93 -27.78
CA THR A 136 -6.08 -7.07 -26.94
C THR A 136 -6.63 -5.89 -27.74
N ASP A 137 -7.86 -5.52 -27.42
CA ASP A 137 -8.53 -4.30 -27.92
C ASP A 137 -8.79 -3.33 -26.76
N ARG A 138 -8.20 -3.60 -25.54
CA ARG A 138 -8.41 -2.81 -24.31
C ARG A 138 -7.09 -2.37 -23.70
N LEU A 139 -7.11 -1.22 -23.01
CA LEU A 139 -5.94 -0.68 -22.31
C LEU A 139 -5.57 -1.52 -21.08
N GLY A 140 -6.54 -2.14 -20.40
CA GLY A 140 -6.32 -2.98 -19.21
C GLY A 140 -5.84 -4.40 -19.53
N TYR A 141 -4.84 -4.56 -20.42
CA TYR A 141 -4.31 -5.88 -20.81
C TYR A 141 -3.17 -6.37 -19.94
N LYS A 142 -2.67 -5.54 -19.03
CA LYS A 142 -1.60 -5.86 -18.08
C LYS A 142 -1.87 -5.18 -16.73
N ALA A 143 -1.23 -5.69 -15.69
CA ALA A 143 -1.26 -5.09 -14.37
C ALA A 143 0.09 -5.31 -13.66
N ASP A 144 0.57 -4.33 -12.90
CA ASP A 144 1.82 -4.48 -12.16
C ASP A 144 1.76 -5.64 -11.17
N GLY A 145 2.83 -6.42 -11.14
CA GLY A 145 2.92 -7.65 -10.34
C GLY A 145 2.27 -8.88 -10.99
N ALA A 146 1.29 -8.71 -11.89
CA ALA A 146 0.65 -9.80 -12.64
C ALA A 146 1.20 -9.93 -14.08
N GLY A 147 1.74 -8.84 -14.64
CA GLY A 147 2.18 -8.79 -16.03
C GLY A 147 1.02 -8.82 -17.01
N LEU A 148 1.19 -9.49 -18.16
CA LEU A 148 0.16 -9.60 -19.20
C LEU A 148 -0.99 -10.50 -18.75
N LEU A 149 -2.20 -9.95 -18.67
CA LEU A 149 -3.40 -10.64 -18.16
C LEU A 149 -3.93 -11.71 -19.12
N ARG A 150 -3.60 -11.64 -20.41
CA ARG A 150 -3.92 -12.68 -21.41
C ARG A 150 -5.42 -13.03 -21.51
N GLY A 151 -6.31 -12.05 -21.30
CA GLY A 151 -7.75 -12.24 -21.29
C GLY A 151 -8.29 -12.95 -20.05
N LEU A 152 -7.48 -13.12 -19.01
CA LEU A 152 -7.99 -13.58 -17.72
C LEU A 152 -8.93 -12.55 -17.10
N THR A 153 -10.00 -13.05 -16.52
CA THR A 153 -10.96 -12.28 -15.74
C THR A 153 -10.89 -12.70 -14.26
N THR A 154 -11.58 -12.01 -13.37
CA THR A 154 -11.79 -12.47 -12.01
C THR A 154 -13.28 -12.76 -11.82
N GLN A 155 -13.61 -13.97 -11.39
CA GLN A 155 -14.98 -14.40 -11.17
C GLN A 155 -15.20 -14.81 -9.71
N LEU A 156 -16.45 -14.83 -9.28
CA LEU A 156 -16.87 -15.26 -7.95
C LEU A 156 -17.26 -16.73 -7.94
N PHE A 157 -16.85 -17.42 -6.89
CA PHE A 157 -17.13 -18.83 -6.63
C PHE A 157 -17.63 -19.00 -5.20
N VAL A 158 -18.42 -20.03 -4.99
CA VAL A 158 -18.86 -20.49 -3.67
C VAL A 158 -18.53 -21.96 -3.54
N VAL A 159 -17.92 -22.34 -2.43
CA VAL A 159 -17.60 -23.72 -2.07
C VAL A 159 -18.33 -24.13 -0.80
N ASP A 160 -18.90 -25.34 -0.79
CA ASP A 160 -19.44 -25.94 0.42
C ASP A 160 -18.31 -26.33 1.37
N ALA A 161 -18.38 -25.88 2.63
CA ALA A 161 -17.29 -26.05 3.58
C ALA A 161 -17.11 -27.48 4.08
N GLU A 162 -18.09 -28.36 3.92
CA GLU A 162 -18.03 -29.77 4.32
C GLU A 162 -17.58 -30.64 3.14
N THR A 163 -18.28 -30.54 2.01
CA THR A 163 -18.11 -31.43 0.84
C THR A 163 -17.00 -30.97 -0.10
N GLY A 164 -16.70 -29.67 -0.18
CA GLY A 164 -15.80 -29.07 -1.17
C GLY A 164 -16.43 -28.88 -2.55
N GLU A 165 -17.74 -29.16 -2.71
CA GLU A 165 -18.43 -28.84 -3.96
C GLU A 165 -18.39 -27.35 -4.23
N THR A 166 -17.98 -26.96 -5.44
CA THR A 166 -17.79 -25.57 -5.84
C THR A 166 -18.75 -25.19 -6.96
N VAL A 167 -19.42 -24.05 -6.81
CA VAL A 167 -20.26 -23.43 -7.83
C VAL A 167 -19.65 -22.12 -8.32
N GLN A 168 -19.68 -21.86 -9.62
CA GLN A 168 -19.34 -20.57 -10.19
C GLN A 168 -20.55 -19.63 -10.10
N VAL A 169 -20.37 -18.46 -9.49
CA VAL A 169 -21.46 -17.49 -9.24
C VAL A 169 -21.57 -16.47 -10.37
N THR A 170 -20.44 -15.98 -10.86
CA THR A 170 -20.42 -14.97 -11.94
C THR A 170 -19.70 -15.48 -13.16
N SER A 171 -20.04 -14.91 -14.32
CA SER A 171 -19.31 -15.11 -15.58
C SER A 171 -19.40 -13.86 -16.42
N GLY A 172 -18.35 -13.56 -17.20
CA GLY A 172 -18.33 -12.40 -18.07
C GLY A 172 -16.93 -11.79 -18.19
N ASP A 173 -16.84 -10.80 -19.06
CA ASP A 173 -15.60 -10.06 -19.32
C ASP A 173 -15.47 -8.88 -18.32
N PHE A 174 -15.19 -9.20 -17.06
CA PHE A 174 -14.93 -8.22 -16.00
C PHE A 174 -14.06 -8.80 -14.88
N LEU A 175 -13.56 -7.93 -14.02
CA LEU A 175 -12.81 -8.29 -12.81
C LEU A 175 -13.74 -8.07 -11.60
N ALA A 176 -14.22 -9.16 -11.00
CA ALA A 176 -14.96 -9.09 -9.76
C ALA A 176 -14.01 -8.79 -8.59
N GLY A 177 -14.39 -7.82 -7.76
CA GLY A 177 -13.75 -7.55 -6.48
C GLY A 177 -14.07 -8.63 -5.43
N GLU A 178 -13.57 -8.45 -4.21
CA GLU A 178 -13.83 -9.35 -3.09
C GLU A 178 -15.34 -9.44 -2.79
N PRO A 179 -15.91 -10.64 -2.67
CA PRO A 179 -17.34 -10.81 -2.38
C PRO A 179 -17.68 -10.51 -0.93
N SER A 180 -18.93 -10.13 -0.69
CA SER A 180 -19.52 -10.03 0.65
C SER A 180 -20.92 -10.65 0.64
N TRP A 181 -21.20 -11.55 1.59
CA TRP A 181 -22.52 -12.19 1.70
C TRP A 181 -23.59 -11.20 2.15
N THR A 182 -24.77 -11.28 1.54
CA THR A 182 -25.98 -10.68 2.13
C THR A 182 -26.31 -11.34 3.47
N PRO A 183 -26.99 -10.63 4.39
CA PRO A 183 -27.30 -11.17 5.73
C PRO A 183 -28.12 -12.47 5.73
N ASP A 184 -28.95 -12.69 4.71
CA ASP A 184 -29.72 -13.93 4.51
C ASP A 184 -28.89 -15.10 3.92
N GLY A 185 -27.66 -14.81 3.47
CA GLY A 185 -26.77 -15.80 2.87
C GLY A 185 -27.18 -16.29 1.49
N LEU A 186 -28.08 -15.60 0.79
CA LEU A 186 -28.60 -16.04 -0.51
C LEU A 186 -27.87 -15.38 -1.69
N ARG A 187 -27.29 -14.20 -1.48
CA ARG A 187 -26.64 -13.40 -2.53
C ARG A 187 -25.23 -12.97 -2.12
N LEU A 188 -24.42 -12.63 -3.12
CA LEU A 188 -23.14 -11.95 -2.94
C LEU A 188 -23.22 -10.52 -3.44
N THR A 189 -22.59 -9.61 -2.71
CA THR A 189 -22.33 -8.23 -3.14
C THR A 189 -20.84 -8.10 -3.47
N PHE A 190 -20.52 -7.38 -4.53
CA PHE A 190 -19.15 -7.14 -4.97
C PHE A 190 -19.06 -5.85 -5.79
N VAL A 191 -17.85 -5.34 -5.99
CA VAL A 191 -17.59 -4.22 -6.90
C VAL A 191 -17.01 -4.74 -8.19
N ALA A 192 -17.47 -4.19 -9.30
CA ALA A 192 -16.91 -4.44 -10.63
C ALA A 192 -17.20 -3.24 -11.55
N ASP A 193 -16.53 -3.19 -12.68
CA ASP A 193 -16.90 -2.33 -13.80
C ASP A 193 -17.38 -3.23 -14.97
N LEU A 194 -18.67 -3.16 -15.25
CA LEU A 194 -19.34 -3.94 -16.29
C LEU A 194 -19.64 -3.11 -17.55
N GLU A 195 -19.21 -1.86 -17.59
CA GLU A 195 -19.45 -0.98 -18.74
C GLU A 195 -18.61 -1.40 -19.96
N GLN A 196 -19.10 -1.09 -21.15
CA GLN A 196 -18.47 -1.53 -22.40
C GLN A 196 -17.08 -0.91 -22.59
N ASP A 197 -16.93 0.39 -22.31
CA ASP A 197 -15.70 1.16 -22.51
C ASP A 197 -15.00 1.47 -21.15
N ARG A 198 -15.04 0.51 -20.23
CA ARG A 198 -14.53 0.64 -18.86
C ARG A 198 -13.05 0.98 -18.74
N ASP A 199 -12.28 0.75 -19.79
CA ASP A 199 -10.86 1.07 -19.83
C ASP A 199 -10.57 2.51 -20.32
N LEU A 200 -11.59 3.21 -20.82
CA LEU A 200 -11.51 4.62 -21.23
C LEU A 200 -12.19 5.56 -20.23
N ALA A 201 -12.93 5.02 -19.29
CA ALA A 201 -13.57 5.76 -18.21
C ALA A 201 -13.15 5.16 -16.86
N VAL A 202 -13.12 5.99 -15.81
CA VAL A 202 -12.96 5.48 -14.46
C VAL A 202 -14.34 5.13 -13.94
N GLY A 203 -14.57 3.83 -13.76
CA GLY A 203 -15.83 3.29 -13.32
C GLY A 203 -15.66 2.32 -12.18
N GLY A 204 -16.75 1.83 -11.71
CA GLY A 204 -16.90 0.81 -10.68
C GLY A 204 -18.22 1.02 -9.96
N ALA A 205 -19.03 -0.02 -9.90
CA ALA A 205 -20.29 0.00 -9.18
C ALA A 205 -20.40 -1.20 -8.24
N ALA A 206 -21.19 -1.08 -7.20
CA ALA A 206 -21.59 -2.21 -6.38
C ALA A 206 -22.70 -2.99 -7.09
N TYR A 207 -22.56 -4.30 -7.10
CA TYR A 207 -23.51 -5.26 -7.67
C TYR A 207 -23.90 -6.29 -6.65
N SER A 208 -25.09 -6.85 -6.79
CA SER A 208 -25.54 -8.04 -6.07
C SER A 208 -25.86 -9.16 -7.06
N VAL A 209 -25.58 -10.41 -6.70
CA VAL A 209 -25.82 -11.56 -7.55
C VAL A 209 -26.33 -12.75 -6.73
N ASP A 210 -27.31 -13.48 -7.25
CA ASP A 210 -27.82 -14.70 -6.62
C ASP A 210 -26.77 -15.82 -6.68
N VAL A 211 -26.65 -16.59 -5.60
CA VAL A 211 -25.77 -17.77 -5.57
C VAL A 211 -26.52 -18.96 -6.14
N PRO A 212 -26.01 -19.64 -7.19
CA PRO A 212 -26.65 -20.83 -7.73
C PRO A 212 -26.79 -21.95 -6.69
N GLU A 213 -27.90 -22.69 -6.75
CA GLU A 213 -28.14 -23.83 -5.85
C GLU A 213 -27.29 -25.06 -6.17
N THR A 214 -26.89 -25.22 -7.44
CA THR A 214 -26.13 -26.37 -7.94
C THR A 214 -25.01 -25.96 -8.90
N ALA A 215 -23.99 -26.80 -9.02
CA ALA A 215 -22.84 -26.56 -9.91
C ALA A 215 -23.22 -26.50 -11.40
N ASP A 216 -24.28 -27.20 -11.81
CA ASP A 216 -24.80 -27.22 -13.18
C ASP A 216 -25.81 -26.08 -13.45
N GLY A 217 -26.13 -25.28 -12.43
CA GLY A 217 -27.02 -24.13 -12.54
C GLY A 217 -26.41 -22.99 -13.34
N PRO A 218 -27.24 -22.13 -13.97
CA PRO A 218 -26.75 -20.95 -14.64
C PRO A 218 -26.08 -20.00 -13.62
N THR A 219 -25.00 -19.34 -14.05
CA THR A 219 -24.41 -18.24 -13.26
C THR A 219 -25.41 -17.11 -13.06
N GLY A 220 -25.34 -16.46 -11.90
CA GLY A 220 -26.23 -15.35 -11.59
C GLY A 220 -25.99 -14.15 -12.50
N THR A 221 -27.01 -13.33 -12.71
CA THR A 221 -26.90 -12.05 -13.41
C THR A 221 -26.66 -10.94 -12.38
N PRO A 222 -25.53 -10.20 -12.46
CA PRO A 222 -25.29 -9.10 -11.54
C PRO A 222 -26.34 -7.99 -11.67
N GLU A 223 -26.92 -7.60 -10.56
CA GLU A 223 -27.84 -6.47 -10.43
C GLU A 223 -27.10 -5.27 -9.82
N ARG A 224 -27.14 -4.12 -10.50
CA ARG A 224 -26.45 -2.90 -10.06
C ARG A 224 -27.16 -2.28 -8.86
N LEU A 225 -26.42 -1.96 -7.80
CA LEU A 225 -26.92 -1.38 -6.55
C LEU A 225 -26.66 0.12 -6.45
N THR A 226 -25.61 0.63 -7.10
CA THR A 226 -25.18 2.04 -7.01
C THR A 226 -25.32 2.77 -8.35
N GLY A 227 -25.60 4.06 -8.31
CA GLY A 227 -25.72 4.89 -9.49
C GLY A 227 -24.39 5.18 -10.19
N PRO A 228 -24.42 5.76 -11.40
CA PRO A 228 -23.23 6.05 -12.20
C PRO A 228 -22.42 7.26 -11.67
N GLU A 229 -22.96 8.01 -10.72
CA GLU A 229 -22.30 9.16 -10.08
C GLU A 229 -21.22 8.73 -9.08
N LEU A 230 -21.16 7.44 -8.74
CA LEU A 230 -20.19 6.89 -7.82
C LEU A 230 -19.13 6.05 -8.54
N ILE A 231 -17.89 6.20 -8.10
CA ILE A 231 -16.79 5.29 -8.44
C ILE A 231 -16.51 4.45 -7.20
N CYS A 232 -17.08 3.24 -7.15
CA CYS A 232 -17.00 2.37 -6.00
C CYS A 232 -15.63 1.66 -5.93
N ALA A 233 -14.97 1.76 -4.78
CA ALA A 233 -13.74 1.04 -4.44
C ALA A 233 -14.02 -0.26 -3.66
N GLY A 234 -15.17 -0.35 -2.98
CA GLY A 234 -15.55 -1.54 -2.22
C GLY A 234 -17.00 -1.48 -1.75
N ALA A 235 -17.59 -2.66 -1.48
CA ALA A 235 -18.94 -2.79 -0.94
C ALA A 235 -19.03 -4.02 -0.02
N TRP A 236 -19.47 -3.83 1.22
CA TRP A 236 -19.44 -4.87 2.25
C TRP A 236 -20.67 -4.83 3.14
N TRP A 237 -21.18 -6.01 3.49
CA TRP A 237 -22.19 -6.16 4.52
C TRP A 237 -21.53 -6.25 5.90
N SER A 238 -21.95 -5.42 6.82
CA SER A 238 -21.54 -5.46 8.22
C SER A 238 -22.75 -5.20 9.14
N GLY A 239 -23.08 -6.14 10.01
CA GLY A 239 -24.22 -6.03 10.94
C GLY A 239 -25.55 -5.74 10.26
N GLY A 240 -25.79 -6.28 9.07
CA GLY A 240 -27.02 -6.07 8.30
C GLY A 240 -27.07 -4.75 7.52
N ARG A 241 -25.99 -3.96 7.49
CA ARG A 241 -25.87 -2.72 6.72
C ARG A 241 -24.95 -2.92 5.52
N LEU A 242 -25.34 -2.43 4.36
CA LEU A 242 -24.47 -2.39 3.19
C LEU A 242 -23.64 -1.10 3.20
N LEU A 243 -22.34 -1.25 3.37
CA LEU A 243 -21.36 -0.16 3.36
C LEU A 243 -20.70 -0.08 2.00
N VAL A 244 -20.53 1.12 1.47
CA VAL A 244 -19.89 1.38 0.17
C VAL A 244 -18.79 2.40 0.36
N ALA A 245 -17.57 2.06 -0.07
CA ALA A 245 -16.49 3.02 -0.22
C ALA A 245 -16.46 3.52 -1.65
N ALA A 246 -16.58 4.84 -1.86
CA ALA A 246 -16.65 5.41 -3.19
C ALA A 246 -16.08 6.83 -3.26
N LEU A 247 -15.62 7.21 -4.46
CA LEU A 247 -15.41 8.59 -4.86
C LEU A 247 -16.76 9.16 -5.33
N THR A 248 -17.07 10.39 -4.90
CA THR A 248 -18.36 11.06 -5.19
C THR A 248 -18.20 12.32 -6.04
N GLY A 249 -16.98 12.85 -6.15
CA GLY A 249 -16.67 14.12 -6.83
C GLY A 249 -15.88 13.99 -8.13
N GLY A 250 -15.65 12.77 -8.60
CA GLY A 250 -14.82 12.49 -9.77
C GLY A 250 -13.72 11.47 -9.46
N PRO A 251 -12.83 11.18 -10.42
CA PRO A 251 -11.85 10.10 -10.31
C PRO A 251 -10.63 10.42 -9.42
N VAL A 252 -10.43 11.67 -9.04
CA VAL A 252 -9.38 12.11 -8.10
C VAL A 252 -10.04 12.88 -6.96
N GLY A 253 -9.85 12.40 -5.73
CA GLY A 253 -10.46 12.97 -4.53
C GLY A 253 -10.45 11.99 -3.37
N HIS A 254 -11.11 12.36 -2.28
CA HIS A 254 -11.25 11.49 -1.12
C HIS A 254 -12.27 10.38 -1.35
N THR A 255 -11.90 9.16 -1.03
CA THR A 255 -12.86 8.06 -0.88
C THR A 255 -13.73 8.33 0.34
N ARG A 256 -15.05 8.27 0.17
CA ARG A 256 -16.08 8.45 1.21
C ARG A 256 -16.64 7.11 1.63
N LEU A 257 -17.08 7.02 2.89
CA LEU A 257 -17.85 5.87 3.37
C LEU A 257 -19.34 6.21 3.31
N LEU A 258 -20.07 5.41 2.57
CA LEU A 258 -21.50 5.54 2.38
C LEU A 258 -22.22 4.33 2.98
N HIS A 259 -23.42 4.52 3.49
CA HIS A 259 -24.36 3.47 3.85
C HIS A 259 -25.50 3.46 2.82
N LEU A 260 -25.73 2.31 2.20
CA LEU A 260 -26.83 2.10 1.27
C LEU A 260 -27.97 1.35 1.99
N ASP A 261 -29.12 1.99 2.10
CA ASP A 261 -30.32 1.44 2.69
C ASP A 261 -31.53 1.73 1.78
N ASP A 262 -32.22 0.68 1.33
CA ASP A 262 -33.40 0.75 0.44
C ASP A 262 -33.23 1.74 -0.74
N GLY A 263 -32.06 1.67 -1.41
CA GLY A 263 -31.71 2.54 -2.55
C GLY A 263 -31.29 3.97 -2.16
N THR A 264 -31.29 4.30 -0.87
CA THR A 264 -30.86 5.61 -0.36
C THR A 264 -29.42 5.54 0.15
N LEU A 265 -28.57 6.43 -0.35
CA LEU A 265 -27.19 6.57 0.12
C LEU A 265 -27.10 7.68 1.17
N THR A 266 -26.43 7.36 2.28
CA THR A 266 -26.11 8.31 3.36
C THR A 266 -24.63 8.31 3.60
N GLU A 267 -23.98 9.47 3.58
CA GLU A 267 -22.55 9.57 3.86
C GLU A 267 -22.28 9.44 5.36
N VAL A 268 -21.43 8.49 5.73
CA VAL A 268 -20.99 8.22 7.11
C VAL A 268 -19.85 9.14 7.53
N THR A 269 -19.02 9.53 6.56
CA THR A 269 -17.84 10.39 6.75
C THR A 269 -18.14 11.88 6.59
N GLU A 270 -19.42 12.26 6.49
CA GLU A 270 -19.84 13.65 6.34
C GLU A 270 -19.21 14.54 7.43
N GLY A 271 -18.60 15.65 7.01
CA GLY A 271 -17.91 16.58 7.89
C GLY A 271 -16.49 16.16 8.30
N LEU A 272 -16.05 14.96 7.96
CA LEU A 272 -14.67 14.52 8.13
C LEU A 272 -13.90 14.74 6.82
N ASP A 273 -13.16 15.85 6.73
CA ASP A 273 -12.33 16.12 5.54
C ASP A 273 -11.04 15.26 5.56
N ARG A 274 -11.23 13.95 5.49
CA ARG A 274 -10.18 12.93 5.49
C ARG A 274 -10.54 11.79 4.55
N ASN A 275 -9.52 11.23 3.92
CA ASN A 275 -9.66 10.09 3.02
C ASN A 275 -9.90 8.78 3.78
N LEU A 276 -10.92 8.04 3.40
CA LEU A 276 -11.18 6.69 3.90
C LEU A 276 -10.07 5.72 3.44
N MET A 277 -9.48 5.00 4.39
CA MET A 277 -8.41 4.06 4.14
C MET A 277 -8.91 2.62 4.30
N VAL A 278 -9.20 1.96 3.19
CA VAL A 278 -9.71 0.57 3.18
C VAL A 278 -8.62 -0.50 3.27
N GLY A 279 -7.36 -0.10 3.11
CA GLY A 279 -6.20 -0.99 3.13
C GLY A 279 -5.83 -1.52 1.74
N ALA A 280 -4.57 -1.30 1.37
CA ALA A 280 -3.94 -1.84 0.15
C ALA A 280 -2.42 -1.88 0.36
N PRO A 281 -1.65 -2.60 -0.45
CA PRO A 281 -0.19 -2.56 -0.39
C PRO A 281 0.35 -1.14 -0.52
N GLY A 282 1.11 -0.66 0.47
CA GLY A 282 1.61 0.72 0.55
C GLY A 282 0.58 1.76 1.01
N TYR A 283 -0.68 1.39 1.20
CA TYR A 283 -1.77 2.24 1.68
C TYR A 283 -2.46 1.58 2.88
N PRO A 284 -1.98 1.83 4.11
CA PRO A 284 -2.51 1.20 5.32
C PRO A 284 -3.97 1.58 5.58
N GLY A 285 -4.67 0.77 6.37
CA GLY A 285 -6.08 0.92 6.67
C GLY A 285 -6.78 -0.43 6.82
N ALA A 286 -8.09 -0.43 6.80
CA ALA A 286 -8.92 -1.63 6.88
C ALA A 286 -10.33 -1.39 6.36
N VAL A 287 -10.98 -2.45 5.91
CA VAL A 287 -12.40 -2.45 5.55
C VAL A 287 -13.24 -1.98 6.76
N PRO A 288 -14.18 -1.03 6.57
CA PRO A 288 -15.08 -0.56 7.61
C PRO A 288 -15.93 -1.69 8.20
N GLN A 289 -16.15 -1.67 9.52
CA GLN A 289 -16.87 -2.72 10.24
C GLN A 289 -17.77 -2.16 11.35
N LEU A 290 -18.77 -2.94 11.72
CA LEU A 290 -19.55 -2.69 12.94
C LEU A 290 -18.90 -3.39 14.14
N ALA A 291 -18.67 -2.64 15.21
CA ALA A 291 -18.22 -3.10 16.52
C ALA A 291 -19.36 -2.91 17.53
N GLY A 292 -20.29 -3.87 17.61
CA GLY A 292 -21.59 -3.65 18.25
C GLY A 292 -22.45 -2.72 17.39
N ASP A 293 -22.89 -1.60 17.95
CA ASP A 293 -23.67 -0.58 17.21
C ASP A 293 -22.75 0.48 16.56
N ASP A 294 -21.48 0.51 16.92
CA ASP A 294 -20.51 1.49 16.44
C ASP A 294 -19.94 1.08 15.08
N LEU A 295 -20.13 1.92 14.07
CA LEU A 295 -19.43 1.78 12.80
C LEU A 295 -18.04 2.38 12.93
N VAL A 296 -17.01 1.57 12.65
CA VAL A 296 -15.60 1.96 12.75
C VAL A 296 -14.90 1.85 11.39
N PHE A 297 -14.00 2.79 11.13
CA PHE A 297 -13.27 2.87 9.87
C PHE A 297 -11.90 3.54 10.08
N CYS A 298 -10.98 3.30 9.15
CA CYS A 298 -9.70 3.96 9.11
C CYS A 298 -9.76 5.19 8.20
N ALA A 299 -9.09 6.28 8.61
CA ALA A 299 -8.91 7.45 7.78
C ALA A 299 -7.47 7.98 7.90
N ARG A 300 -6.97 8.58 6.82
CA ARG A 300 -5.68 9.26 6.81
C ARG A 300 -5.82 10.61 7.52
N ASP A 301 -4.91 10.92 8.45
CA ASP A 301 -4.94 12.15 9.22
C ASP A 301 -3.52 12.60 9.57
N GLY A 302 -3.05 13.64 8.92
CA GLY A 302 -1.64 13.98 8.85
C GLY A 302 -0.85 12.83 8.20
N GLY A 303 0.37 12.59 8.58
CA GLY A 303 1.16 11.44 8.11
C GLY A 303 0.63 10.07 8.56
N CYS A 304 -0.35 10.00 9.47
CA CYS A 304 -0.80 8.78 10.12
C CYS A 304 -2.09 8.20 9.52
N THR A 305 -2.38 6.93 9.80
CA THR A 305 -3.69 6.32 9.57
C THR A 305 -4.29 5.98 10.91
N HIS A 306 -5.43 6.58 11.23
CA HIS A 306 -6.10 6.45 12.52
C HIS A 306 -7.40 5.68 12.41
N LEU A 307 -7.88 5.15 13.54
CA LEU A 307 -9.18 4.48 13.64
C LEU A 307 -10.21 5.48 14.19
N TYR A 308 -11.32 5.59 13.48
CA TYR A 308 -12.43 6.46 13.81
C TYR A 308 -13.72 5.67 14.05
N ARG A 309 -14.61 6.25 14.83
CA ARG A 309 -16.03 5.89 14.91
C ARG A 309 -16.84 6.81 13.99
N ALA A 310 -17.95 6.33 13.45
CA ALA A 310 -18.93 7.17 12.76
C ALA A 310 -19.32 8.37 13.64
N GLY A 311 -19.40 9.55 13.02
CA GLY A 311 -19.53 10.82 13.76
C GLY A 311 -18.19 11.51 14.05
N GLY A 312 -17.05 10.95 13.61
CA GLY A 312 -15.73 11.61 13.61
C GLY A 312 -14.92 11.47 14.90
N GLU A 313 -15.39 10.68 15.88
CA GLU A 313 -14.59 10.41 17.09
C GLU A 313 -13.38 9.52 16.74
N LYS A 314 -12.18 9.98 17.12
CA LYS A 314 -10.93 9.24 16.95
C LYS A 314 -10.74 8.25 18.10
N LEU A 315 -10.79 6.95 17.79
CA LEU A 315 -10.60 5.86 18.77
C LEU A 315 -9.12 5.50 18.97
N VAL A 316 -8.34 5.53 17.89
CA VAL A 316 -6.89 5.33 17.90
C VAL A 316 -6.24 6.46 17.14
N GLY A 317 -5.28 7.15 17.76
CA GLY A 317 -4.59 8.32 17.22
C GLY A 317 -3.12 8.36 17.69
N GLY A 318 -2.47 9.53 17.52
CA GLY A 318 -1.06 9.74 17.82
C GLY A 318 -0.14 9.22 16.72
N ASP A 319 1.14 9.04 17.02
CA ASP A 319 2.17 8.58 16.08
C ASP A 319 2.01 7.08 15.77
N GLN A 320 0.89 6.73 15.14
CA GLN A 320 0.51 5.36 14.79
C GLN A 320 -0.06 5.27 13.37
N VAL A 321 0.29 4.19 12.69
CA VAL A 321 -0.27 3.84 11.37
C VAL A 321 -1.02 2.53 11.49
N VAL A 322 -2.36 2.60 11.53
CA VAL A 322 -3.25 1.45 11.60
C VAL A 322 -3.31 0.77 10.22
N SER A 323 -3.02 -0.54 10.16
CA SER A 323 -2.94 -1.33 8.92
C SER A 323 -3.71 -2.65 8.98
N GLY A 324 -4.84 -2.67 9.63
CA GLY A 324 -5.74 -3.82 9.75
C GLY A 324 -6.64 -3.68 10.97
N VAL A 325 -7.90 -4.01 10.80
CA VAL A 325 -8.93 -3.92 11.85
C VAL A 325 -9.85 -5.14 11.76
N SER A 326 -10.28 -5.66 12.90
CA SER A 326 -11.32 -6.68 13.01
C SER A 326 -12.14 -6.48 14.27
N ALA A 327 -13.46 -6.40 14.12
CA ALA A 327 -14.40 -6.13 15.21
C ALA A 327 -15.24 -7.35 15.53
N ALA A 328 -15.40 -7.69 16.80
CA ALA A 328 -16.33 -8.71 17.33
C ALA A 328 -16.57 -8.50 18.82
N ALA A 329 -17.74 -8.90 19.31
CA ALA A 329 -18.09 -8.94 20.74
C ALA A 329 -17.77 -7.63 21.50
N GLY A 330 -18.00 -6.45 20.88
CA GLY A 330 -17.72 -5.15 21.48
C GLY A 330 -16.22 -4.82 21.65
N ARG A 331 -15.36 -5.51 20.92
CA ARG A 331 -13.91 -5.32 20.88
C ARG A 331 -13.43 -5.12 19.45
N ILE A 332 -12.26 -4.47 19.33
CA ILE A 332 -11.59 -4.25 18.06
C ILE A 332 -10.14 -4.72 18.19
N ALA A 333 -9.76 -5.70 17.38
CA ALA A 333 -8.36 -6.01 17.15
C ALA A 333 -7.83 -5.12 16.02
N TYR A 334 -6.63 -4.57 16.17
CA TYR A 334 -5.98 -3.81 15.11
C TYR A 334 -4.47 -4.01 15.12
N VAL A 335 -3.86 -3.80 13.97
CA VAL A 335 -2.40 -3.71 13.82
C VAL A 335 -2.02 -2.25 13.66
N ALA A 336 -0.98 -1.82 14.35
CA ALA A 336 -0.43 -0.48 14.15
C ALA A 336 1.10 -0.49 14.19
N ALA A 337 1.72 0.21 13.23
CA ALA A 337 3.11 0.62 13.30
C ALA A 337 3.26 1.82 14.24
N THR A 338 4.43 1.91 14.89
CA THR A 338 4.79 2.98 15.84
C THR A 338 6.21 3.48 15.54
N PRO A 339 6.71 4.53 16.18
CA PRO A 339 8.11 4.96 16.00
C PRO A 339 9.17 3.88 16.30
N TYR A 340 8.79 2.80 16.98
CA TYR A 340 9.70 1.77 17.46
C TYR A 340 9.44 0.37 16.89
N SER A 341 8.35 0.19 16.14
CA SER A 341 7.94 -1.13 15.63
C SER A 341 7.29 -0.99 14.25
N ALA A 342 7.63 -1.88 13.32
CA ALA A 342 6.97 -1.98 12.02
C ALA A 342 5.50 -2.43 12.12
N GLY A 343 5.07 -2.90 13.29
CA GLY A 343 3.70 -3.24 13.60
C GLY A 343 3.59 -4.11 14.85
N ASP A 344 2.50 -3.93 15.57
CA ASP A 344 2.08 -4.78 16.68
C ASP A 344 0.58 -4.98 16.67
N VAL A 345 0.11 -6.07 17.25
CA VAL A 345 -1.32 -6.38 17.41
C VAL A 345 -1.81 -5.81 18.72
N TYR A 346 -2.91 -5.08 18.65
CA TYR A 346 -3.59 -4.46 19.78
C TYR A 346 -5.04 -4.92 19.86
N LEU A 347 -5.60 -4.90 21.06
CA LEU A 347 -7.01 -5.11 21.32
C LEU A 347 -7.57 -3.88 22.04
N LEU A 348 -8.54 -3.22 21.42
CA LEU A 348 -9.32 -2.12 21.98
C LEU A 348 -10.65 -2.69 22.48
N ASP A 349 -10.94 -2.50 23.76
CA ASP A 349 -12.21 -2.87 24.38
C ASP A 349 -13.11 -1.62 24.45
N LEU A 350 -14.31 -1.72 23.88
CA LEU A 350 -15.30 -0.64 23.87
C LEU A 350 -16.28 -0.75 25.06
N GLN A 351 -16.25 -1.87 25.80
CA GLN A 351 -17.16 -2.13 26.90
C GLN A 351 -16.56 -1.58 28.22
N GLY A 352 -17.27 -0.69 28.88
CA GLY A 352 -16.86 -0.15 30.19
C GLY A 352 -15.83 0.96 30.17
N GLY A 353 -15.55 1.53 29.02
CA GLY A 353 -14.56 2.58 28.78
C GLY A 353 -13.48 2.11 27.80
N LEU A 354 -12.94 3.05 27.01
CA LEU A 354 -11.90 2.72 26.02
C LEU A 354 -10.64 2.24 26.72
N SER A 355 -10.27 0.98 26.52
CA SER A 355 -9.01 0.43 27.02
C SER A 355 -8.26 -0.32 25.93
N VAL A 356 -6.97 -0.06 25.77
CA VAL A 356 -6.10 -0.68 24.77
C VAL A 356 -5.13 -1.63 25.46
N THR A 357 -5.07 -2.87 24.95
CA THR A 357 -4.09 -3.88 25.36
C THR A 357 -3.20 -4.23 24.17
N ARG A 358 -1.88 -4.06 24.30
CA ARG A 358 -0.91 -4.58 23.33
C ARG A 358 -0.77 -6.08 23.51
N LEU A 359 -0.95 -6.85 22.44
CA LEU A 359 -0.91 -8.31 22.47
C LEU A 359 0.44 -8.90 22.01
N THR A 360 1.25 -8.11 21.28
CA THR A 360 2.54 -8.57 20.72
C THR A 360 3.63 -7.53 20.94
N SER A 361 4.90 -7.95 20.80
CA SER A 361 6.07 -7.06 20.78
C SER A 361 7.01 -7.51 19.66
N TYR A 362 6.96 -6.81 18.51
CA TYR A 362 7.84 -7.05 17.36
C TYR A 362 8.92 -5.97 17.20
N ALA A 363 9.08 -5.08 18.18
CA ALA A 363 10.15 -4.11 18.20
C ALA A 363 11.53 -4.78 18.28
N LEU A 364 12.53 -4.19 17.64
CA LEU A 364 13.94 -4.61 17.76
C LEU A 364 14.51 -4.06 19.07
N GLU A 365 14.21 -4.69 20.20
CA GLU A 365 14.51 -4.16 21.56
C GLU A 365 16.00 -3.98 21.85
N ASP A 366 16.88 -4.69 21.14
CA ASP A 366 18.33 -4.61 21.26
C ASP A 366 18.99 -3.64 20.25
N VAL A 367 18.19 -2.94 19.45
CA VAL A 367 18.64 -1.96 18.44
C VAL A 367 18.19 -0.56 18.85
N GLU A 368 19.09 0.39 18.82
CA GLU A 368 18.76 1.79 19.06
C GLU A 368 18.32 2.46 17.75
N LEU A 369 17.06 2.90 17.72
CA LEU A 369 16.45 3.61 16.60
C LEU A 369 16.44 5.12 16.85
N PHE A 370 16.59 5.89 15.79
CA PHE A 370 16.27 7.31 15.79
C PHE A 370 14.77 7.51 15.57
N THR A 371 14.19 8.48 16.24
CA THR A 371 12.75 8.80 16.12
C THR A 371 12.57 10.00 15.20
N PRO A 372 11.75 9.90 14.13
CA PRO A 372 11.40 11.03 13.30
C PRO A 372 10.71 12.13 14.12
N ARG A 373 11.09 13.39 13.93
CA ARG A 373 10.47 14.55 14.58
C ARG A 373 9.56 15.25 13.60
N SER A 374 8.27 15.29 13.90
CA SER A 374 7.30 16.07 13.12
C SER A 374 7.62 17.57 13.21
N ARG A 375 7.53 18.23 12.06
CA ARG A 375 7.73 19.67 11.91
C ARG A 375 6.85 20.20 10.78
N THR A 376 6.29 21.40 10.98
CA THR A 376 5.61 22.15 9.94
C THR A 376 6.56 23.17 9.36
N PHE A 377 6.77 23.12 8.06
CA PHE A 377 7.49 24.10 7.25
C PHE A 377 6.49 25.00 6.53
N THR A 378 6.96 26.10 5.93
CA THR A 378 6.11 27.02 5.21
C THR A 378 6.62 27.23 3.80
N ALA A 379 5.82 26.87 2.80
CA ALA A 379 6.10 27.18 1.40
C ALA A 379 6.04 28.70 1.14
N PRO A 380 6.68 29.24 0.08
CA PRO A 380 6.71 30.69 -0.18
C PRO A 380 5.33 31.35 -0.34
N ASP A 381 4.31 30.60 -0.72
CA ASP A 381 2.93 31.07 -0.84
C ASP A 381 2.14 31.01 0.48
N GLY A 382 2.81 30.59 1.58
CA GLY A 382 2.22 30.45 2.89
C GLY A 382 1.58 29.09 3.18
N THR A 383 1.64 28.13 2.25
CA THR A 383 1.11 26.78 2.47
C THR A 383 1.91 26.05 3.53
N PRO A 384 1.28 25.49 4.58
CA PRO A 384 1.96 24.65 5.56
C PRO A 384 2.27 23.28 4.95
N VAL A 385 3.52 22.81 5.14
CA VAL A 385 4.01 21.50 4.69
C VAL A 385 4.50 20.74 5.92
N GLU A 386 3.85 19.64 6.25
CA GLU A 386 4.36 18.76 7.30
C GLU A 386 5.52 17.93 6.79
N GLY A 387 6.53 17.77 7.63
CA GLY A 387 7.68 16.92 7.36
C GLY A 387 8.21 16.26 8.61
N PHE A 388 9.04 15.25 8.42
CA PHE A 388 9.69 14.52 9.50
C PHE A 388 11.20 14.61 9.34
N VAL A 389 11.87 15.04 10.41
CA VAL A 389 13.32 15.16 10.48
C VAL A 389 13.87 14.00 11.30
N LEU A 390 14.64 13.13 10.68
CA LEU A 390 15.31 12.01 11.33
C LEU A 390 16.82 12.28 11.37
N ARG A 391 17.38 12.42 12.56
CA ARG A 391 18.83 12.64 12.75
C ARG A 391 19.28 12.22 14.14
N ASP A 392 20.56 12.12 14.32
CA ASP A 392 21.18 12.08 15.66
C ASP A 392 21.15 13.50 16.25
N GLU A 393 20.32 13.71 17.27
CA GLU A 393 20.15 15.02 17.92
C GLU A 393 21.36 15.46 18.77
N THR A 394 22.32 14.56 18.98
CA THR A 394 23.59 14.90 19.66
C THR A 394 24.56 15.64 18.76
N LEU A 395 24.33 15.61 17.45
CA LEU A 395 25.19 16.26 16.45
C LEU A 395 24.99 17.78 16.51
N THR A 396 26.10 18.49 16.50
CA THR A 396 26.14 19.96 16.46
C THR A 396 26.68 20.45 15.11
N GLY A 397 26.06 21.51 14.57
CA GLY A 397 26.43 22.09 13.29
C GLY A 397 25.83 21.39 12.06
N PRO A 398 26.05 22.00 10.86
CA PRO A 398 25.42 21.54 9.64
C PRO A 398 26.00 20.21 9.16
N GLY A 399 25.12 19.26 8.87
CA GLY A 399 25.44 17.94 8.32
C GLY A 399 24.91 17.72 6.90
N PRO A 400 25.26 16.60 6.24
CA PRO A 400 24.63 16.22 4.98
C PRO A 400 23.15 15.98 5.18
N LEU A 401 22.33 16.35 4.17
CA LEU A 401 20.90 16.15 4.18
C LEU A 401 20.47 15.28 3.00
N LEU A 402 19.62 14.29 3.25
CA LEU A 402 18.88 13.56 2.26
C LEU A 402 17.43 14.02 2.27
N LEU A 403 16.93 14.56 1.16
CA LEU A 403 15.49 14.67 0.91
C LEU A 403 15.00 13.35 0.33
N ASP A 404 14.01 12.74 0.97
CA ASP A 404 13.33 11.54 0.48
C ASP A 404 11.86 11.82 0.21
N VAL A 405 11.42 11.55 -1.01
CA VAL A 405 10.08 11.88 -1.50
C VAL A 405 9.24 10.61 -1.65
N HIS A 406 8.06 10.59 -1.01
CA HIS A 406 7.15 9.44 -1.12
C HIS A 406 6.55 9.27 -2.52
N GLY A 407 6.06 8.07 -2.78
CA GLY A 407 5.28 7.76 -3.98
C GLY A 407 3.84 8.29 -3.91
N GLY A 408 3.08 8.03 -4.93
CA GLY A 408 1.68 8.45 -5.02
C GLY A 408 1.40 9.24 -6.29
N PRO A 409 1.13 10.58 -6.23
CA PRO A 409 1.40 11.59 -5.17
C PRO A 409 0.54 11.46 -3.91
N HIS A 410 -0.58 10.82 -3.97
CA HIS A 410 -1.59 10.70 -2.93
C HIS A 410 -1.25 9.63 -1.87
N ASN A 411 -0.04 9.69 -1.33
CA ASN A 411 0.39 8.91 -0.17
C ASN A 411 0.95 9.87 0.89
N THR A 412 1.71 9.37 1.85
CA THR A 412 2.25 10.20 2.93
C THR A 412 3.37 9.48 3.66
N TRP A 413 4.33 10.23 4.16
CA TRP A 413 5.25 9.79 5.20
C TRP A 413 4.59 9.89 6.58
N ALA A 414 5.01 9.05 7.50
CA ALA A 414 4.53 9.02 8.88
C ALA A 414 5.71 8.99 9.87
N PRO A 415 5.53 9.46 11.12
CA PRO A 415 6.58 9.44 12.14
C PRO A 415 6.72 8.06 12.81
N VAL A 416 6.70 6.98 12.01
CA VAL A 416 6.81 5.60 12.49
C VAL A 416 8.08 4.92 11.98
N PHE A 417 8.45 3.79 12.57
CA PHE A 417 9.56 2.99 12.06
C PHE A 417 9.21 2.42 10.69
N ASP A 418 10.06 2.71 9.71
CA ASP A 418 9.93 2.22 8.35
C ASP A 418 10.88 1.04 8.11
N GLY A 419 10.31 -0.16 7.99
CA GLY A 419 11.03 -1.39 7.70
C GLY A 419 11.41 -1.58 6.23
N VAL A 420 11.02 -0.66 5.35
CA VAL A 420 11.33 -0.67 3.91
C VAL A 420 12.58 0.17 3.61
N HIS A 421 12.61 1.40 4.13
CA HIS A 421 13.66 2.40 3.88
C HIS A 421 14.69 2.40 5.01
N LEU A 422 15.36 1.25 5.23
CA LEU A 422 16.34 1.08 6.32
C LEU A 422 17.49 2.08 6.23
N TYR A 423 17.80 2.58 5.02
CA TYR A 423 18.82 3.61 4.81
C TYR A 423 18.53 4.90 5.59
N HIS A 424 17.30 5.20 5.97
CA HIS A 424 17.00 6.35 6.84
C HIS A 424 17.75 6.24 8.17
N GLN A 425 17.59 5.13 8.86
CA GLN A 425 18.23 4.86 10.14
C GLN A 425 19.76 4.77 10.00
N ILE A 426 20.21 4.11 8.92
CA ILE A 426 21.65 3.93 8.65
C ILE A 426 22.32 5.26 8.37
N LEU A 427 21.72 6.14 7.58
CA LEU A 427 22.25 7.47 7.27
C LEU A 427 22.22 8.37 8.52
N ALA A 428 21.15 8.35 9.31
CA ALA A 428 21.10 9.08 10.58
C ALA A 428 22.23 8.64 11.53
N ALA A 429 22.51 7.33 11.62
CA ALA A 429 23.63 6.80 12.39
C ALA A 429 25.02 7.23 11.87
N ARG A 430 25.09 7.66 10.60
CA ARG A 430 26.32 8.18 9.94
C ARG A 430 26.39 9.70 9.89
N GLY A 431 25.53 10.37 10.66
CA GLY A 431 25.54 11.83 10.80
C GLY A 431 24.76 12.60 9.74
N TRP A 432 23.92 11.93 8.97
CA TRP A 432 23.00 12.57 8.03
C TRP A 432 21.73 13.06 8.73
N THR A 433 21.14 14.09 8.17
CA THR A 433 19.74 14.45 8.40
C THR A 433 18.92 13.88 7.25
N VAL A 434 17.93 13.03 7.55
CA VAL A 434 16.94 12.57 6.57
C VAL A 434 15.69 13.41 6.76
N LEU A 435 15.26 14.07 5.68
CA LEU A 435 14.06 14.88 5.60
C LEU A 435 13.05 14.18 4.71
N THR A 436 11.90 13.83 5.27
CA THR A 436 10.74 13.34 4.54
C THR A 436 9.62 14.35 4.64
N LEU A 437 8.94 14.65 3.54
CA LEU A 437 7.94 15.72 3.45
C LEU A 437 6.62 15.20 2.92
N ASN A 438 5.53 15.79 3.39
CA ASN A 438 4.18 15.61 2.85
C ASN A 438 3.76 16.90 2.14
N PRO A 439 4.18 17.08 0.85
CA PRO A 439 3.86 18.25 0.05
C PRO A 439 2.39 18.27 -0.36
N ARG A 440 1.94 19.35 -1.02
CA ARG A 440 0.66 19.35 -1.74
C ARG A 440 0.51 18.10 -2.61
N GLY A 441 -0.67 17.51 -2.64
CA GLY A 441 -0.94 16.19 -3.23
C GLY A 441 -0.95 15.07 -2.21
N SER A 442 -0.25 15.22 -1.07
CA SER A 442 -0.25 14.20 -0.01
C SER A 442 -1.63 14.05 0.64
N ASP A 443 -1.90 12.83 1.10
CA ASP A 443 -3.13 12.49 1.79
C ASP A 443 -3.08 12.88 3.29
N GLY A 444 -4.26 13.08 3.91
CA GLY A 444 -4.39 13.36 5.34
C GLY A 444 -4.46 14.83 5.73
N TYR A 445 -4.45 15.74 4.76
CA TYR A 445 -4.44 17.21 4.99
C TYR A 445 -5.68 17.90 4.40
N GLY A 446 -6.72 17.15 4.07
CA GLY A 446 -7.96 17.61 3.45
C GLY A 446 -7.96 17.45 1.94
N GLU A 447 -9.17 17.39 1.36
CA GLU A 447 -9.35 17.08 -0.07
C GLU A 447 -8.77 18.17 -0.99
N ALA A 448 -8.83 19.44 -0.58
CA ALA A 448 -8.24 20.53 -1.35
C ALA A 448 -6.71 20.44 -1.42
N PHE A 449 -6.05 19.96 -0.34
CA PHE A 449 -4.60 19.73 -0.32
C PHE A 449 -4.25 18.49 -1.16
N TYR A 450 -5.04 17.42 -1.05
CA TYR A 450 -4.91 16.19 -1.82
C TYR A 450 -4.97 16.46 -3.34
N THR A 451 -5.96 17.21 -3.81
CA THR A 451 -6.18 17.47 -5.24
C THR A 451 -5.32 18.60 -5.82
N ALA A 452 -4.54 19.31 -4.99
CA ALA A 452 -3.80 20.50 -5.40
C ALA A 452 -2.74 20.28 -6.50
N VAL A 453 -2.29 19.04 -6.69
CA VAL A 453 -1.30 18.69 -7.75
C VAL A 453 -1.95 18.16 -9.03
N ALA A 454 -3.27 17.94 -9.03
CA ALA A 454 -3.95 17.45 -10.21
C ALA A 454 -3.80 18.44 -11.39
N GLY A 455 -3.29 17.95 -12.51
CA GLY A 455 -2.95 18.75 -13.68
C GLY A 455 -1.67 19.58 -13.57
N ALA A 456 -0.90 19.45 -12.48
CA ALA A 456 0.25 20.31 -12.22
C ALA A 456 1.40 19.59 -11.49
N TRP A 457 1.63 18.33 -11.82
CA TRP A 457 2.72 17.52 -11.23
C TRP A 457 4.07 18.21 -11.35
N GLY A 458 4.81 18.28 -10.24
CA GLY A 458 6.11 18.97 -10.15
C GLY A 458 6.01 20.51 -10.21
N ILE A 459 4.94 21.05 -10.78
CA ILE A 459 4.76 22.51 -10.92
C ILE A 459 4.19 23.09 -9.61
N ALA A 460 3.15 22.47 -9.08
CA ALA A 460 2.45 22.97 -7.90
C ALA A 460 3.23 22.73 -6.59
N ASP A 461 4.05 21.70 -6.53
CA ASP A 461 4.69 21.17 -5.32
C ASP A 461 6.21 21.33 -5.24
N THR A 462 6.87 21.89 -6.28
CA THR A 462 8.32 22.11 -6.27
C THR A 462 8.80 22.90 -5.05
N ASP A 463 8.10 23.98 -4.71
CA ASP A 463 8.48 24.84 -3.59
C ASP A 463 8.23 24.19 -2.22
N ASP A 464 7.30 23.25 -2.14
CA ASP A 464 7.03 22.45 -0.94
C ASP A 464 8.21 21.55 -0.58
N PHE A 465 9.06 21.20 -1.56
CA PHE A 465 10.29 20.45 -1.33
C PHE A 465 11.51 21.35 -1.06
N LEU A 466 11.62 22.49 -1.72
CA LEU A 466 12.81 23.33 -1.65
C LEU A 466 12.82 24.25 -0.43
N ALA A 467 11.70 24.83 -0.05
CA ALA A 467 11.62 25.73 1.09
C ALA A 467 12.00 25.07 2.44
N PRO A 468 11.56 23.84 2.76
CA PRO A 468 12.01 23.12 3.96
C PRO A 468 13.53 22.90 4.03
N ILE A 469 14.17 22.67 2.89
CA ILE A 469 15.64 22.56 2.83
C ILE A 469 16.28 23.92 3.19
N ASP A 470 15.73 25.03 2.66
CA ASP A 470 16.22 26.39 2.97
C ASP A 470 16.10 26.73 4.44
N GLU A 471 14.98 26.35 5.08
CA GLU A 471 14.80 26.51 6.52
C GLU A 471 15.85 25.74 7.33
N LEU A 472 16.09 24.46 7.01
CA LEU A 472 17.07 23.63 7.71
C LEU A 472 18.52 24.11 7.47
N VAL A 473 18.82 24.68 6.30
CA VAL A 473 20.11 25.33 6.02
C VAL A 473 20.27 26.60 6.84
N ALA A 474 19.25 27.46 6.89
CA ALA A 474 19.29 28.71 7.66
C ALA A 474 19.46 28.46 9.17
N GLU A 475 18.93 27.36 9.69
CA GLU A 475 19.08 26.92 11.09
C GLU A 475 20.44 26.28 11.38
N GLY A 476 21.25 26.00 10.36
CA GLY A 476 22.55 25.34 10.52
C GLY A 476 22.43 23.83 10.82
N ILE A 477 21.31 23.21 10.43
CA ILE A 477 21.09 21.77 10.51
C ILE A 477 21.63 21.08 9.25
N ALA A 478 21.33 21.62 8.07
CA ALA A 478 21.77 21.12 6.79
C ALA A 478 22.92 21.96 6.20
N ASP A 479 23.88 21.27 5.58
CA ASP A 479 24.95 21.91 4.81
C ASP A 479 24.47 22.07 3.35
N PRO A 480 24.38 23.31 2.82
CA PRO A 480 23.87 23.57 1.48
C PRO A 480 24.71 22.92 0.36
N ASP A 481 25.97 22.57 0.61
CA ASP A 481 26.87 21.92 -0.33
C ASP A 481 26.83 20.38 -0.26
N ARG A 482 26.02 19.81 0.65
CA ARG A 482 25.92 18.37 0.90
C ARG A 482 24.48 17.85 0.89
N LEU A 483 23.75 18.16 -0.19
CA LEU A 483 22.35 17.77 -0.36
C LEU A 483 22.23 16.55 -1.28
N GLY A 484 21.54 15.50 -0.82
CA GLY A 484 21.13 14.33 -1.58
C GLY A 484 19.62 14.32 -1.82
N LEU A 485 19.18 13.63 -2.87
CA LEU A 485 17.77 13.48 -3.23
C LEU A 485 17.48 12.04 -3.62
N THR A 486 16.42 11.48 -3.07
CA THR A 486 15.88 10.17 -3.48
C THR A 486 14.35 10.18 -3.42
N GLY A 487 13.74 9.17 -3.97
CA GLY A 487 12.31 8.90 -3.90
C GLY A 487 11.91 7.80 -4.85
N TYR A 488 10.75 7.20 -4.60
CA TYR A 488 10.23 6.07 -5.37
C TYR A 488 8.91 6.43 -6.05
N SER A 489 8.68 5.92 -7.28
CA SER A 489 7.42 6.14 -8.01
C SER A 489 7.23 7.64 -8.31
N TYR A 490 6.20 8.29 -7.77
CA TYR A 490 6.08 9.76 -7.82
C TYR A 490 7.31 10.43 -7.21
N GLY A 491 7.85 9.91 -6.10
CA GLY A 491 9.12 10.39 -5.55
C GLY A 491 10.28 10.22 -6.54
N GLY A 492 10.28 9.17 -7.35
CA GLY A 492 11.21 8.97 -8.45
C GLY A 492 11.01 9.98 -9.58
N TYR A 493 9.76 10.37 -9.87
CA TYR A 493 9.42 11.46 -10.76
C TYR A 493 10.00 12.79 -10.25
N ILE A 494 9.75 13.14 -9.00
CA ILE A 494 10.30 14.35 -8.35
C ILE A 494 11.84 14.31 -8.31
N SER A 495 12.42 13.12 -8.12
CA SER A 495 13.89 12.94 -8.17
C SER A 495 14.48 13.13 -9.58
N CYS A 496 13.68 12.95 -10.63
CA CYS A 496 14.04 13.38 -11.99
C CYS A 496 13.74 14.88 -12.23
N TRP A 497 12.65 15.39 -11.63
CA TRP A 497 12.16 16.75 -11.85
C TRP A 497 13.00 17.83 -11.20
N LEU A 498 13.25 17.75 -9.89
CA LEU A 498 13.96 18.79 -9.13
C LEU A 498 15.36 19.11 -9.71
N PRO A 499 16.18 18.13 -10.13
CA PRO A 499 17.47 18.44 -10.75
C PRO A 499 17.38 19.20 -12.08
N THR A 500 16.21 19.27 -12.70
CA THR A 500 15.96 20.13 -13.87
C THR A 500 15.65 21.59 -13.50
N ARG A 501 15.40 21.86 -12.20
CA ARG A 501 15.01 23.17 -11.65
C ARG A 501 16.09 23.81 -10.80
N THR A 502 16.98 23.00 -10.19
CA THR A 502 18.06 23.46 -9.34
C THR A 502 19.29 22.54 -9.46
N ASP A 503 20.48 23.09 -9.23
CA ASP A 503 21.76 22.38 -9.24
C ASP A 503 22.30 22.07 -7.82
N ARG A 504 21.48 22.24 -6.79
CA ARG A 504 21.86 22.09 -5.37
C ARG A 504 22.21 20.66 -4.97
N PHE A 505 21.61 19.66 -5.61
CA PHE A 505 21.80 18.26 -5.24
C PHE A 505 23.13 17.72 -5.78
N ARG A 506 23.92 17.10 -4.90
CA ARG A 506 25.23 16.50 -5.22
C ARG A 506 25.12 15.02 -5.59
N ALA A 507 24.03 14.38 -5.23
CA ALA A 507 23.70 12.99 -5.60
C ALA A 507 22.18 12.83 -5.70
N VAL A 508 21.72 12.12 -6.73
CA VAL A 508 20.30 11.92 -6.99
C VAL A 508 20.02 10.43 -7.25
N ILE A 509 18.95 9.89 -6.65
CA ILE A 509 18.64 8.46 -6.73
C ILE A 509 17.15 8.27 -7.03
N PRO A 510 16.72 8.35 -8.31
CA PRO A 510 15.35 8.05 -8.71
C PRO A 510 15.10 6.54 -8.67
N GLY A 511 14.13 6.09 -7.83
CA GLY A 511 13.67 4.71 -7.78
C GLY A 511 12.31 4.53 -8.47
N GLY A 512 12.11 3.47 -9.27
CA GLY A 512 10.85 3.22 -9.98
C GLY A 512 10.30 4.47 -10.67
N CYS A 513 11.20 5.23 -11.34
CA CYS A 513 10.96 6.62 -11.70
C CYS A 513 10.06 6.80 -12.92
N VAL A 514 9.48 8.00 -13.03
CA VAL A 514 8.84 8.53 -14.24
C VAL A 514 9.67 9.70 -14.75
N SER A 515 10.19 9.57 -15.96
CA SER A 515 10.98 10.62 -16.59
C SER A 515 10.24 11.34 -17.71
N ASP A 516 9.29 10.65 -18.35
CA ASP A 516 8.49 11.18 -19.48
C ASP A 516 7.04 10.72 -19.39
N LEU A 517 6.15 11.64 -19.07
CA LEU A 517 4.72 11.40 -18.93
C LEU A 517 4.05 11.03 -20.25
N THR A 518 4.59 11.46 -21.40
CA THR A 518 4.05 11.09 -22.71
C THR A 518 4.22 9.61 -23.00
N SER A 519 5.43 9.06 -22.78
CA SER A 519 5.68 7.64 -22.96
C SER A 519 5.01 6.79 -21.87
N MET A 520 4.95 7.30 -20.63
CA MET A 520 4.26 6.63 -19.53
C MET A 520 2.77 6.45 -19.82
N ALA A 521 2.11 7.48 -20.35
CA ALA A 521 0.68 7.44 -20.69
C ALA A 521 0.30 6.26 -21.61
N GLY A 522 1.21 5.85 -22.51
CA GLY A 522 0.96 4.75 -23.46
C GLY A 522 1.58 3.40 -23.05
N THR A 523 2.33 3.33 -21.97
CA THR A 523 3.10 2.13 -21.61
C THR A 523 2.89 1.65 -20.18
N SER A 524 2.30 2.44 -19.29
CA SER A 524 1.93 2.05 -17.92
C SER A 524 0.61 1.29 -17.90
N ASP A 525 0.42 0.42 -16.91
CA ASP A 525 -0.85 -0.24 -16.62
C ASP A 525 -1.94 0.75 -16.16
N LEU A 526 -1.54 1.92 -15.63
CA LEU A 526 -2.43 3.03 -15.26
C LEU A 526 -2.19 4.30 -16.11
N GLY A 527 -1.45 4.21 -17.21
CA GLY A 527 -0.96 5.38 -17.95
C GLY A 527 -2.06 6.29 -18.48
N TYR A 528 -3.16 5.73 -18.98
CA TYR A 528 -4.30 6.49 -19.45
C TYR A 528 -4.98 7.27 -18.31
N PHE A 529 -5.23 6.61 -17.18
CA PHE A 529 -5.77 7.23 -15.97
C PHE A 529 -4.89 8.39 -15.48
N LEU A 530 -3.59 8.16 -15.35
CA LEU A 530 -2.64 9.16 -14.89
C LEU A 530 -2.61 10.38 -15.83
N LYS A 531 -2.57 10.14 -17.14
CA LYS A 531 -2.58 11.23 -18.10
C LYS A 531 -3.84 12.09 -17.99
N ILE A 532 -5.02 11.48 -18.01
CA ILE A 532 -6.29 12.19 -18.12
C ILE A 532 -6.67 12.85 -16.79
N HIS A 533 -6.53 12.13 -15.67
CA HIS A 533 -7.09 12.55 -14.40
C HIS A 533 -6.06 13.19 -13.47
N GLU A 534 -4.86 12.60 -13.40
CA GLU A 534 -3.80 13.13 -12.54
C GLU A 534 -3.02 14.27 -13.19
N CYS A 535 -2.72 14.17 -14.49
CA CYS A 535 -1.93 15.18 -15.20
C CYS A 535 -2.80 16.15 -16.03
N GLY A 536 -4.13 16.09 -15.93
CA GLY A 536 -5.05 17.04 -16.57
C GLY A 536 -5.18 16.92 -18.10
N GLY A 537 -4.77 15.77 -18.67
CA GLY A 537 -4.87 15.46 -20.10
C GLY A 537 -3.72 16.00 -20.95
N ASP A 538 -3.21 17.20 -20.67
CA ASP A 538 -2.03 17.78 -21.31
C ASP A 538 -0.80 17.65 -20.38
N VAL A 539 0.16 16.83 -20.78
CA VAL A 539 1.40 16.59 -20.02
C VAL A 539 2.56 17.50 -20.43
N THR A 540 2.30 18.47 -21.33
CA THR A 540 3.32 19.42 -21.79
C THR A 540 3.87 20.25 -20.63
N GLY A 541 5.18 20.33 -20.49
CA GLY A 541 5.85 21.06 -19.42
C GLY A 541 5.90 20.33 -18.07
N GLN A 542 5.26 19.15 -17.96
CA GLN A 542 5.25 18.32 -16.75
C GLN A 542 6.26 17.15 -16.83
N SER A 543 6.85 16.87 -18.00
CA SER A 543 7.84 15.80 -18.15
C SER A 543 9.25 16.25 -17.78
N PRO A 544 9.94 15.60 -16.81
CA PRO A 544 11.35 15.88 -16.52
C PRO A 544 12.26 15.81 -17.75
N MET A 545 11.98 14.88 -18.66
CA MET A 545 12.74 14.65 -19.89
C MET A 545 12.87 15.90 -20.77
N GLU A 546 11.89 16.77 -20.80
CA GLU A 546 11.92 18.03 -21.56
C GLU A 546 13.07 18.95 -21.14
N ASN A 547 13.52 18.83 -19.90
CA ASN A 547 14.56 19.67 -19.31
C ASN A 547 15.79 18.87 -18.85
N VAL A 548 15.96 17.62 -19.27
CA VAL A 548 17.09 16.75 -18.88
C VAL A 548 18.45 17.37 -19.17
N GLY A 549 18.54 18.28 -20.14
CA GLY A 549 19.76 19.02 -20.47
C GLY A 549 20.30 19.91 -19.35
N LYS A 550 19.51 20.22 -18.33
CA LYS A 550 19.92 21.03 -17.17
C LYS A 550 20.51 20.18 -16.03
N VAL A 551 20.34 18.86 -16.08
CA VAL A 551 20.78 17.95 -15.01
C VAL A 551 22.28 17.76 -15.06
N THR A 552 22.96 18.04 -13.95
CA THR A 552 24.42 17.87 -13.76
C THR A 552 24.73 16.90 -12.62
N ALA A 553 23.79 16.63 -11.75
CA ALA A 553 23.98 15.80 -10.56
C ALA A 553 24.23 14.33 -10.93
N PRO A 554 25.26 13.69 -10.35
CA PRO A 554 25.47 12.24 -10.42
C PRO A 554 24.20 11.48 -10.04
N THR A 555 23.76 10.56 -10.91
CA THR A 555 22.45 9.90 -10.79
C THR A 555 22.57 8.38 -10.73
N LEU A 556 21.90 7.76 -9.73
CA LEU A 556 21.74 6.31 -9.61
C LEU A 556 20.27 5.96 -9.82
N LEU A 557 19.95 5.20 -10.86
CA LEU A 557 18.62 4.72 -11.16
C LEU A 557 18.45 3.30 -10.61
N LEU A 558 17.39 3.08 -9.81
CA LEU A 558 17.06 1.79 -9.20
C LEU A 558 15.65 1.39 -9.67
N HIS A 559 15.52 0.28 -10.44
CA HIS A 559 14.25 -0.02 -11.11
C HIS A 559 13.93 -1.52 -11.18
N GLY A 560 12.68 -1.89 -10.93
CA GLY A 560 12.20 -3.25 -11.15
C GLY A 560 12.16 -3.60 -12.64
N GLU A 561 12.62 -4.78 -13.02
CA GLU A 561 12.66 -5.17 -14.44
C GLU A 561 11.26 -5.39 -15.02
N ASN A 562 10.33 -5.87 -14.20
CA ASN A 562 8.94 -6.16 -14.55
C ASN A 562 7.98 -5.08 -13.97
N ASP A 563 8.44 -3.87 -13.84
CA ASP A 563 7.62 -2.73 -13.39
C ASP A 563 6.68 -2.31 -14.54
N ASP A 564 5.41 -2.68 -14.41
CA ASP A 564 4.35 -2.31 -15.36
C ASP A 564 3.66 -1.00 -14.97
N ARG A 565 3.84 -0.54 -13.72
CA ARG A 565 3.31 0.74 -13.21
C ARG A 565 4.12 1.93 -13.72
N CYS A 566 5.43 1.91 -13.45
CA CYS A 566 6.40 2.85 -14.01
C CYS A 566 7.33 2.05 -14.92
N PRO A 567 6.99 1.85 -16.19
CA PRO A 567 7.72 0.92 -17.06
C PRO A 567 9.22 1.21 -17.10
N VAL A 568 10.05 0.17 -17.05
CA VAL A 568 11.52 0.29 -16.96
C VAL A 568 12.14 1.19 -18.03
N GLY A 569 11.46 1.34 -19.16
CA GLY A 569 11.83 2.30 -20.22
C GLY A 569 11.93 3.74 -19.73
N GLN A 570 11.24 4.12 -18.66
CA GLN A 570 11.34 5.43 -18.04
C GLN A 570 12.76 5.67 -17.48
N ALA A 571 13.32 4.69 -16.81
CA ALA A 571 14.71 4.74 -16.32
C ALA A 571 15.74 4.63 -17.45
N GLU A 572 15.48 3.80 -18.46
CA GLU A 572 16.39 3.60 -19.60
C GLU A 572 16.57 4.88 -20.44
N GLN A 573 15.46 5.59 -20.73
CA GLN A 573 15.56 6.85 -21.48
C GLN A 573 16.28 7.95 -20.67
N TRP A 574 16.01 8.05 -19.35
CA TRP A 574 16.72 8.99 -18.47
C TRP A 574 18.20 8.67 -18.38
N PHE A 575 18.55 7.38 -18.21
CA PHE A 575 19.93 6.89 -18.23
C PHE A 575 20.66 7.30 -19.53
N THR A 576 20.04 7.03 -20.67
CA THR A 576 20.61 7.33 -21.99
C THR A 576 20.86 8.84 -22.14
N ALA A 577 19.86 9.66 -21.80
CA ALA A 577 19.96 11.11 -21.94
C ALA A 577 21.04 11.72 -21.04
N LEU A 578 21.24 11.23 -19.83
CA LEU A 578 22.32 11.68 -18.94
C LEU A 578 23.69 11.17 -19.42
N ARG A 579 23.75 9.92 -19.88
CA ARG A 579 25.01 9.31 -20.37
C ARG A 579 25.55 10.03 -21.59
N GLU A 580 24.69 10.41 -22.54
CA GLU A 580 25.07 11.18 -23.73
C GLU A 580 25.66 12.55 -23.38
N ARG A 581 25.26 13.14 -22.26
CA ARG A 581 25.73 14.44 -21.76
C ARG A 581 26.98 14.34 -20.89
N GLY A 582 27.48 13.13 -20.63
CA GLY A 582 28.64 12.91 -19.78
C GLY A 582 28.38 13.09 -18.28
N VAL A 583 27.08 13.13 -17.87
CA VAL A 583 26.72 13.13 -16.46
C VAL A 583 27.00 11.75 -15.87
N PRO A 584 27.69 11.66 -14.71
CA PRO A 584 27.90 10.37 -14.06
C PRO A 584 26.52 9.71 -13.75
N VAL A 585 26.25 8.57 -14.38
CA VAL A 585 24.98 7.87 -14.22
C VAL A 585 25.17 6.37 -14.17
N ARG A 586 24.39 5.70 -13.33
CA ARG A 586 24.33 4.23 -13.21
C ARG A 586 22.88 3.79 -13.19
N LEU A 587 22.57 2.73 -13.92
CA LEU A 587 21.26 2.06 -13.90
C LEU A 587 21.44 0.67 -13.28
N VAL A 588 20.59 0.35 -12.30
CA VAL A 588 20.45 -0.97 -11.70
C VAL A 588 19.05 -1.46 -11.96
N ARG A 589 18.93 -2.65 -12.56
CA ARG A 589 17.64 -3.33 -12.80
C ARG A 589 17.56 -4.55 -11.91
N TYR A 590 16.41 -4.70 -11.21
CA TYR A 590 16.16 -5.82 -10.32
C TYR A 590 15.37 -6.90 -11.06
N PRO A 591 15.99 -8.06 -11.36
CA PRO A 591 15.35 -9.11 -12.15
C PRO A 591 14.04 -9.61 -11.53
N GLY A 592 12.97 -9.65 -12.32
CA GLY A 592 11.65 -10.07 -11.87
C GLY A 592 10.95 -9.11 -10.91
N GLY A 593 11.57 -7.98 -10.55
CA GLY A 593 10.96 -6.99 -9.66
C GLY A 593 9.81 -6.25 -10.35
N SER A 594 8.63 -6.25 -9.73
CA SER A 594 7.50 -5.37 -10.08
C SER A 594 7.70 -3.98 -9.48
N HIS A 595 6.73 -3.09 -9.63
CA HIS A 595 6.77 -1.77 -9.00
C HIS A 595 6.89 -1.83 -7.47
N LEU A 596 6.29 -2.84 -6.85
CA LEU A 596 6.27 -2.99 -5.39
C LEU A 596 7.43 -3.85 -4.84
N PHE A 597 8.47 -4.15 -5.64
CA PHE A 597 9.57 -5.00 -5.18
C PHE A 597 10.29 -4.45 -3.92
N ILE A 598 10.29 -3.14 -3.72
CA ILE A 598 10.86 -2.54 -2.51
C ILE A 598 10.09 -2.92 -1.24
N LEU A 599 8.78 -3.23 -1.34
CA LEU A 599 7.91 -3.63 -0.25
C LEU A 599 7.95 -5.15 -0.02
N ASN A 600 7.76 -5.92 -1.09
CA ASN A 600 7.50 -7.36 -1.04
C ASN A 600 8.38 -8.22 -1.96
N GLY A 601 9.38 -7.61 -2.62
CA GLY A 601 10.33 -8.32 -3.44
C GLY A 601 11.32 -9.16 -2.62
N ARG A 602 12.23 -9.85 -3.31
CA ARG A 602 13.25 -10.69 -2.69
C ARG A 602 14.04 -9.92 -1.63
N PRO A 603 14.29 -10.50 -0.46
CA PRO A 603 15.09 -9.87 0.60
C PRO A 603 16.46 -9.39 0.13
N SER A 604 17.14 -10.15 -0.75
CA SER A 604 18.42 -9.74 -1.34
C SER A 604 18.32 -8.46 -2.17
N HIS A 605 17.23 -8.32 -2.97
CA HIS A 605 17.00 -7.11 -3.77
C HIS A 605 16.69 -5.90 -2.87
N ARG A 606 15.90 -6.09 -1.82
CA ARG A 606 15.58 -5.04 -0.84
C ARG A 606 16.82 -4.60 -0.06
N THR A 607 17.69 -5.53 0.31
CA THR A 607 18.97 -5.24 0.95
C THR A 607 19.88 -4.45 0.02
N ASP A 608 20.07 -4.92 -1.23
CA ASP A 608 20.91 -4.27 -2.25
C ASP A 608 20.39 -2.85 -2.59
N TYR A 609 19.07 -2.67 -2.67
CA TYR A 609 18.44 -1.37 -2.89
C TYR A 609 18.85 -0.36 -1.79
N ASN A 610 18.69 -0.74 -0.53
CA ASN A 610 19.07 0.09 0.61
C ASN A 610 20.59 0.36 0.65
N GLU A 611 21.41 -0.65 0.39
CA GLU A 611 22.86 -0.54 0.39
C GLU A 611 23.37 0.44 -0.69
N ARG A 612 22.82 0.34 -1.90
CA ARG A 612 23.21 1.21 -3.03
C ARG A 612 22.87 2.66 -2.79
N ILE A 613 21.74 2.96 -2.15
CA ILE A 613 21.38 4.34 -1.80
C ILE A 613 22.44 4.92 -0.88
N VAL A 614 22.77 4.22 0.20
CA VAL A 614 23.81 4.66 1.15
C VAL A 614 25.16 4.83 0.46
N ALA A 615 25.58 3.83 -0.30
CA ALA A 615 26.88 3.85 -0.97
C ALA A 615 26.99 4.98 -2.01
N TRP A 616 25.93 5.26 -2.78
CA TRP A 616 25.93 6.33 -3.76
C TRP A 616 25.98 7.70 -3.11
N LEU A 617 25.22 7.92 -2.05
CA LEU A 617 25.25 9.16 -1.29
C LEU A 617 26.63 9.43 -0.71
N GLU A 618 27.27 8.45 -0.07
CA GLU A 618 28.60 8.60 0.52
C GLU A 618 29.71 8.77 -0.54
N GLN A 619 29.55 8.18 -1.72
CA GLN A 619 30.49 8.37 -2.84
C GLN A 619 30.53 9.83 -3.30
N TRP A 620 29.37 10.48 -3.39
CA TRP A 620 29.27 11.84 -3.96
C TRP A 620 29.16 12.95 -2.92
N ILE A 621 28.80 12.59 -1.69
CA ILE A 621 28.68 13.49 -0.55
C ILE A 621 29.50 12.92 0.62
N PRO A 622 30.84 13.00 0.55
CA PRO A 622 31.68 12.40 1.58
C PRO A 622 31.54 13.12 2.93
N ALA A 623 31.90 12.41 4.00
CA ALA A 623 32.01 13.01 5.34
C ALA A 623 32.97 14.21 5.33
N ALA A 624 32.73 15.20 6.21
CA ALA A 624 33.56 16.38 6.30
C ALA A 624 35.06 16.01 6.54
N GLY A 625 35.92 16.47 5.67
CA GLY A 625 37.39 16.25 5.74
C GLY A 625 37.95 15.15 4.81
N THR A 626 37.12 14.47 4.03
CA THR A 626 37.54 13.48 3.04
C THR A 626 37.57 14.13 1.64
N THR A 627 38.72 14.32 1.04
CA THR A 627 38.84 14.76 -0.36
C THR A 627 38.60 13.59 -1.29
N VAL A 628 37.58 13.69 -2.16
CA VAL A 628 37.35 12.71 -3.23
C VAL A 628 38.38 12.93 -4.32
N SER A 629 39.22 11.94 -4.60
CA SER A 629 40.03 11.92 -5.84
C SER A 629 39.11 11.49 -6.99
N PRO A 630 39.00 12.25 -8.09
CA PRO A 630 38.24 11.83 -9.25
C PRO A 630 38.92 10.60 -9.88
N SER A 631 38.23 9.46 -9.89
CA SER A 631 38.61 8.24 -10.60
C SER A 631 37.97 8.18 -11.96
#